data_fa030da368eb1de20a59a328587e32e5
#
_entry.id   fa030da368eb1de20a59a328587e32e5
#
_cell.length_a   1.000
_cell.length_b   1.000
_cell.length_c   1.000
_cell.angle_alpha   90.00
_cell.angle_beta   90.00
_cell.angle_gamma   90.00
#
_symmetry.space_group_name_H-M   'P 1'
#
loop_
_entity.id
_entity.type
_entity.pdbx_description
1 polymer ?
#
loop_
_entity_poly.entity_id
_entity_poly.type
_entity_poly.pdbx_seq_one_letter_code
_entity_poly.pdbx_strand_id
1 'polypeptide(L)'
;MKLFITTSGIGSRLLDLTKYTNKSMIKIGKKPVISYIIDEYPEDIELVISLGYYGDHVKQYLDLAYPNRKITYVWVDNYDGPGSSQVYSQLQAEQYLQEPFIYHDCDTIVENLQDQIPMDFDYNFLVGYETNSELYDAFDYDINNKTKDKFESYKLIKTYMKPDSLVGMLSFIGICGIYDYKTFWENMHKAYEDERFKTPYDFLVYHEYQMFDDLRAIKVNNWTDTGNIAGVKEARKKCKDNFFILDKIDQGIFIIKDKVIKFFAKDGVVDNLITHYNKINQFCQPITNYTKNFLCYDFIDADNAINNMNPVRFEKMLNYFKDNGLWESQNVDNNLFNKCKDKFYINKTLDRVNQFKEFYNINEDKDIYINDVLIPKEYTIEYMISEFTKSKYYKETKCTGWHGDFVLDNMLWDGNKFILLDWREKFDNIIEYGDMNYDFGKMNHNLTFNFSSACNDLFTIKEYEDNVYVSILADNYVYECRNILKRFVETNYNISYDYINFITAICWISMTPLYFLNPLCKLLFYMGKLTMYQSLINMKKEED
;
A
#
# COMPACT_ATOMS: atom_id res chain seq x y z
N MET A 1 -15.01 4.07 -30.91
CA MET A 1 -13.57 4.31 -30.68
C MET A 1 -13.13 3.59 -29.42
N LYS A 2 -11.88 3.13 -29.35
CA LYS A 2 -11.32 2.38 -28.23
C LYS A 2 -10.08 3.05 -27.66
N LEU A 3 -9.82 2.77 -26.38
CA LEU A 3 -8.58 3.15 -25.72
C LEU A 3 -7.77 1.88 -25.44
N PHE A 4 -6.56 1.81 -25.97
CA PHE A 4 -5.63 0.71 -25.74
C PHE A 4 -4.55 1.10 -24.76
N ILE A 5 -4.45 0.38 -23.64
CA ILE A 5 -3.42 0.59 -22.61
C ILE A 5 -2.58 -0.68 -22.44
N THR A 6 -1.26 -0.54 -22.55
CA THR A 6 -0.33 -1.67 -22.41
C THR A 6 0.19 -1.81 -20.99
N THR A 7 -0.22 -2.89 -20.30
CA THR A 7 0.22 -3.15 -18.91
C THR A 7 1.04 -4.44 -18.76
N SER A 8 1.42 -5.09 -19.87
CA SER A 8 2.05 -6.42 -19.85
C SER A 8 3.48 -6.44 -19.29
N GLY A 9 4.24 -5.35 -19.40
CA GLY A 9 5.67 -5.32 -19.09
C GLY A 9 6.01 -5.40 -17.59
N ILE A 10 7.24 -5.89 -17.27
CA ILE A 10 7.73 -6.11 -15.90
C ILE A 10 8.09 -4.83 -15.13
N GLY A 11 8.33 -3.70 -15.81
CA GLY A 11 8.68 -2.44 -15.17
C GLY A 11 10.03 -2.45 -14.44
N SER A 12 11.07 -3.06 -15.03
CA SER A 12 12.38 -3.27 -14.41
C SER A 12 13.05 -2.01 -13.84
N ARG A 13 12.80 -0.83 -14.44
CA ARG A 13 13.30 0.48 -13.96
C ARG A 13 12.73 0.92 -12.62
N LEU A 14 11.68 0.27 -12.13
CA LEU A 14 10.96 0.61 -10.89
C LEU A 14 11.42 -0.25 -9.70
N LEU A 15 12.33 -1.21 -9.93
CA LEU A 15 12.97 -2.04 -8.92
C LEU A 15 11.94 -2.66 -7.92
N ASP A 16 12.12 -2.39 -6.62
CA ASP A 16 11.26 -2.95 -5.57
C ASP A 16 9.78 -2.54 -5.66
N LEU A 17 9.45 -1.43 -6.34
CA LEU A 17 8.07 -0.98 -6.48
C LEU A 17 7.20 -1.94 -7.30
N THR A 18 7.81 -2.74 -8.18
CA THR A 18 7.12 -3.74 -9.01
C THR A 18 7.33 -5.18 -8.54
N LYS A 19 7.99 -5.38 -7.38
CA LYS A 19 8.28 -6.72 -6.86
C LYS A 19 7.04 -7.58 -6.63
N TYR A 20 5.93 -6.99 -6.24
CA TYR A 20 4.68 -7.68 -5.88
C TYR A 20 3.46 -7.17 -6.65
N THR A 21 3.63 -6.24 -7.57
CA THR A 21 2.52 -5.67 -8.34
C THR A 21 2.97 -5.19 -9.71
N ASN A 22 2.01 -4.94 -10.61
CA ASN A 22 2.27 -4.36 -11.92
C ASN A 22 2.65 -2.87 -11.82
N LYS A 23 3.46 -2.36 -12.77
CA LYS A 23 3.86 -0.94 -12.80
C LYS A 23 2.66 0.02 -12.86
N SER A 24 1.60 -0.34 -13.56
CA SER A 24 0.37 0.45 -13.67
C SER A 24 -0.42 0.55 -12.36
N MET A 25 -0.14 -0.36 -11.40
CA MET A 25 -0.76 -0.41 -10.08
C MET A 25 0.01 0.36 -9.01
N ILE A 26 1.14 0.99 -9.36
CA ILE A 26 1.91 1.82 -8.42
C ILE A 26 1.02 2.96 -7.93
N LYS A 27 0.96 3.11 -6.60
CA LYS A 27 0.13 4.11 -5.94
C LYS A 27 0.75 5.51 -6.00
N ILE A 28 -0.04 6.47 -6.46
CA ILE A 28 0.22 7.91 -6.41
C ILE A 28 -0.92 8.55 -5.62
N GLY A 29 -0.64 9.12 -4.44
CA GLY A 29 -1.70 9.61 -3.56
C GLY A 29 -2.73 8.52 -3.20
N LYS A 30 -3.98 8.68 -3.61
CA LYS A 30 -5.09 7.76 -3.32
C LYS A 30 -5.30 6.67 -4.37
N LYS A 31 -4.79 6.84 -5.59
CA LYS A 31 -5.09 5.99 -6.75
C LYS A 31 -3.86 5.29 -7.30
N PRO A 32 -4.00 4.14 -7.98
CA PRO A 32 -2.92 3.62 -8.82
C PRO A 32 -2.82 4.42 -10.12
N VAL A 33 -1.65 4.38 -10.76
CA VAL A 33 -1.37 5.11 -12.02
C VAL A 33 -2.45 4.86 -13.08
N ILE A 34 -2.85 3.61 -13.27
CA ILE A 34 -3.85 3.25 -14.30
C ILE A 34 -5.19 3.97 -14.10
N SER A 35 -5.57 4.29 -12.87
CA SER A 35 -6.81 5.02 -12.59
C SER A 35 -6.71 6.50 -12.95
N TYR A 36 -5.54 7.12 -12.79
CA TYR A 36 -5.33 8.48 -13.30
C TYR A 36 -5.48 8.54 -14.81
N ILE A 37 -5.02 7.50 -15.50
CA ILE A 37 -5.15 7.41 -16.97
C ILE A 37 -6.61 7.21 -17.37
N ILE A 38 -7.29 6.19 -16.83
CA ILE A 38 -8.67 5.83 -17.22
C ILE A 38 -9.65 6.96 -16.92
N ASP A 39 -9.48 7.66 -15.80
CA ASP A 39 -10.38 8.75 -15.38
C ASP A 39 -10.30 9.98 -16.31
N GLU A 40 -9.23 10.11 -17.12
CA GLU A 40 -9.07 11.19 -18.12
C GLU A 40 -9.81 10.90 -19.44
N TYR A 41 -10.44 9.74 -19.59
CA TYR A 41 -11.17 9.36 -20.80
C TYR A 41 -12.68 9.26 -20.54
N PRO A 42 -13.52 9.57 -21.56
CA PRO A 42 -14.98 9.44 -21.49
C PRO A 42 -15.41 8.06 -20.97
N GLU A 43 -16.47 8.01 -20.17
CA GLU A 43 -16.92 6.75 -19.55
C GLU A 43 -17.45 5.73 -20.58
N ASP A 44 -17.87 6.15 -21.74
CA ASP A 44 -18.40 5.29 -22.83
C ASP A 44 -17.32 4.74 -23.77
N ILE A 45 -16.06 5.20 -23.66
CA ILE A 45 -14.96 4.64 -24.45
C ILE A 45 -14.66 3.20 -24.01
N GLU A 46 -14.59 2.26 -24.94
CA GLU A 46 -14.23 0.88 -24.67
C GLU A 46 -12.73 0.77 -24.39
N LEU A 47 -12.36 0.08 -23.31
CA LEU A 47 -10.98 -0.15 -22.94
C LEU A 47 -10.49 -1.50 -23.48
N VAL A 48 -9.30 -1.50 -24.06
CA VAL A 48 -8.53 -2.71 -24.38
C VAL A 48 -7.26 -2.67 -23.56
N ILE A 49 -7.06 -3.65 -22.68
CA ILE A 49 -5.96 -3.67 -21.72
C ILE A 49 -5.11 -4.91 -21.96
N SER A 50 -3.83 -4.74 -22.33
CA SER A 50 -2.92 -5.88 -22.41
C SER A 50 -2.40 -6.25 -21.02
N LEU A 51 -2.43 -7.55 -20.70
CA LEU A 51 -2.06 -8.11 -19.41
C LEU A 51 -0.86 -9.06 -19.55
N GLY A 52 0.08 -9.00 -18.62
CA GLY A 52 1.24 -9.89 -18.56
C GLY A 52 1.75 -10.00 -17.13
N TYR A 53 2.86 -9.35 -16.79
CA TYR A 53 3.42 -9.35 -15.45
C TYR A 53 2.42 -8.83 -14.40
N TYR A 54 2.04 -9.69 -13.44
CA TYR A 54 0.94 -9.44 -12.50
C TYR A 54 -0.36 -8.96 -13.18
N GLY A 55 -0.66 -9.44 -14.38
CA GLY A 55 -1.87 -9.07 -15.13
C GLY A 55 -3.15 -9.41 -14.37
N ASP A 56 -3.18 -10.52 -13.60
CA ASP A 56 -4.31 -10.86 -12.74
C ASP A 56 -4.62 -9.77 -11.70
N HIS A 57 -3.62 -9.11 -11.14
CA HIS A 57 -3.83 -8.00 -10.20
C HIS A 57 -4.48 -6.80 -10.90
N VAL A 58 -4.01 -6.46 -12.10
CA VAL A 58 -4.59 -5.37 -12.90
C VAL A 58 -6.05 -5.67 -13.24
N LYS A 59 -6.33 -6.89 -13.71
CA LYS A 59 -7.69 -7.31 -14.04
C LYS A 59 -8.62 -7.23 -12.84
N GLN A 60 -8.26 -7.87 -11.72
CA GLN A 60 -9.06 -7.89 -10.49
C GLN A 60 -9.35 -6.45 -9.99
N TYR A 61 -8.34 -5.59 -10.02
CA TYR A 61 -8.51 -4.19 -9.63
C TYR A 61 -9.49 -3.45 -10.54
N LEU A 62 -9.33 -3.55 -11.85
CA LEU A 62 -10.18 -2.85 -12.82
C LEU A 62 -11.64 -3.33 -12.76
N ASP A 63 -11.86 -4.62 -12.56
CA ASP A 63 -13.21 -5.19 -12.38
C ASP A 63 -13.92 -4.62 -11.14
N LEU A 64 -13.16 -4.33 -10.07
CA LEU A 64 -13.69 -3.71 -8.84
C LEU A 64 -13.86 -2.19 -8.94
N ALA A 65 -12.86 -1.51 -9.52
CA ALA A 65 -12.81 -0.06 -9.59
C ALA A 65 -13.77 0.51 -10.67
N TYR A 66 -13.95 -0.23 -11.76
CA TYR A 66 -14.69 0.20 -12.95
C TYR A 66 -15.72 -0.84 -13.42
N PRO A 67 -16.64 -1.30 -12.58
CA PRO A 67 -17.55 -2.42 -12.90
C PRO A 67 -18.51 -2.12 -14.06
N ASN A 68 -18.71 -0.84 -14.39
CA ASN A 68 -19.62 -0.40 -15.46
C ASN A 68 -18.89 -0.08 -16.79
N ARG A 69 -17.55 -0.12 -16.81
CA ARG A 69 -16.77 0.12 -18.02
C ARG A 69 -16.71 -1.15 -18.87
N LYS A 70 -16.82 -1.01 -20.18
CA LYS A 70 -16.58 -2.10 -21.11
C LYS A 70 -15.07 -2.29 -21.27
N ILE A 71 -14.53 -3.40 -20.77
CA ILE A 71 -13.09 -3.70 -20.77
C ILE A 71 -12.85 -5.03 -21.49
N THR A 72 -11.99 -5.01 -22.48
CA THR A 72 -11.45 -6.21 -23.14
C THR A 72 -10.04 -6.44 -22.62
N TYR A 73 -9.81 -7.61 -22.04
CA TYR A 73 -8.49 -8.02 -21.55
C TYR A 73 -7.77 -8.90 -22.57
N VAL A 74 -6.52 -8.56 -22.87
CA VAL A 74 -5.68 -9.26 -23.84
C VAL A 74 -4.45 -9.82 -23.13
N TRP A 75 -4.38 -11.13 -22.97
CA TRP A 75 -3.22 -11.76 -22.33
C TRP A 75 -2.05 -11.85 -23.28
N VAL A 76 -0.88 -11.38 -22.81
CA VAL A 76 0.41 -11.46 -23.48
C VAL A 76 1.21 -12.56 -22.80
N ASP A 77 1.48 -13.65 -23.51
CA ASP A 77 2.18 -14.81 -22.98
C ASP A 77 3.70 -14.59 -22.88
N ASN A 78 4.31 -13.92 -23.87
CA ASN A 78 5.72 -13.61 -23.90
C ASN A 78 5.97 -12.12 -23.57
N TYR A 79 5.81 -11.75 -22.29
CA TYR A 79 6.05 -10.38 -21.81
C TYR A 79 7.44 -10.16 -21.21
N ASP A 80 8.27 -11.22 -21.09
CA ASP A 80 9.63 -11.19 -20.53
C ASP A 80 10.54 -12.16 -21.27
N GLY A 81 11.84 -11.81 -21.38
CA GLY A 81 12.84 -12.65 -22.01
C GLY A 81 12.93 -12.52 -23.55
N PRO A 82 13.58 -13.47 -24.23
CA PRO A 82 13.82 -13.42 -25.67
C PRO A 82 12.53 -13.39 -26.47
N GLY A 83 12.39 -12.42 -27.39
CA GLY A 83 11.22 -12.23 -28.23
C GLY A 83 10.12 -11.37 -27.61
N SER A 84 10.22 -11.00 -26.33
CA SER A 84 9.34 -10.02 -25.72
C SER A 84 9.67 -8.62 -26.27
N SER A 85 8.63 -7.89 -26.65
CA SER A 85 8.76 -6.48 -27.06
C SER A 85 7.42 -5.75 -26.92
N GLN A 86 7.44 -4.44 -26.97
CA GLN A 86 6.22 -3.64 -27.00
C GLN A 86 5.40 -3.92 -28.28
N VAL A 87 6.07 -4.06 -29.42
CA VAL A 87 5.47 -4.48 -30.69
C VAL A 87 4.74 -5.82 -30.54
N TYR A 88 5.39 -6.82 -29.96
CA TYR A 88 4.73 -8.11 -29.69
C TYR A 88 3.48 -7.97 -28.83
N SER A 89 3.57 -7.21 -27.75
CA SER A 89 2.44 -6.97 -26.84
C SER A 89 1.28 -6.24 -27.51
N GLN A 90 1.57 -5.32 -28.43
CA GLN A 90 0.56 -4.58 -29.20
C GLN A 90 -0.12 -5.50 -30.22
N LEU A 91 0.62 -6.32 -30.96
CA LEU A 91 0.08 -7.27 -31.95
C LEU A 91 -0.91 -8.27 -31.34
N GLN A 92 -0.78 -8.65 -30.06
CA GLN A 92 -1.77 -9.50 -29.39
C GLN A 92 -3.16 -8.84 -29.31
N ALA A 93 -3.22 -7.48 -29.37
CA ALA A 93 -4.47 -6.74 -29.29
C ALA A 93 -5.11 -6.44 -30.67
N GLU A 94 -4.42 -6.71 -31.77
CA GLU A 94 -4.83 -6.35 -33.12
C GLU A 94 -6.30 -6.70 -33.44
N GLN A 95 -6.74 -7.93 -33.15
CA GLN A 95 -8.10 -8.38 -33.44
C GLN A 95 -9.20 -7.57 -32.74
N TYR A 96 -8.86 -6.88 -31.66
CA TYR A 96 -9.80 -6.06 -30.86
C TYR A 96 -9.76 -4.58 -31.27
N LEU A 97 -8.78 -4.16 -32.08
CA LEU A 97 -8.49 -2.78 -32.45
C LEU A 97 -8.60 -2.58 -33.99
N GLN A 98 -9.71 -3.08 -34.56
CA GLN A 98 -10.03 -2.97 -35.99
C GLN A 98 -10.93 -1.76 -36.30
N GLU A 99 -10.67 -0.64 -35.63
CA GLU A 99 -11.29 0.68 -35.77
C GLU A 99 -10.32 1.75 -35.25
N PRO A 100 -10.54 3.03 -35.50
CA PRO A 100 -9.72 4.09 -34.90
C PRO A 100 -9.64 3.96 -33.39
N PHE A 101 -8.43 4.12 -32.83
CA PHE A 101 -8.19 3.98 -31.39
C PHE A 101 -7.12 4.94 -30.89
N ILE A 102 -7.13 5.20 -29.57
CA ILE A 102 -6.05 5.88 -28.87
C ILE A 102 -5.19 4.83 -28.19
N TYR A 103 -3.88 4.91 -28.36
CA TYR A 103 -2.88 4.18 -27.59
C TYR A 103 -2.38 5.05 -26.44
N HIS A 104 -2.23 4.46 -25.25
CA HIS A 104 -1.73 5.17 -24.08
C HIS A 104 -0.84 4.25 -23.24
N ASP A 105 0.40 4.66 -22.99
CA ASP A 105 1.33 3.98 -22.10
C ASP A 105 0.84 4.01 -20.63
N CYS A 106 0.94 2.92 -19.93
CA CYS A 106 0.38 2.78 -18.57
C CYS A 106 1.21 3.48 -17.45
N ASP A 107 2.21 4.26 -17.81
CA ASP A 107 3.06 5.05 -16.89
C ASP A 107 3.11 6.55 -17.22
N THR A 108 2.24 7.00 -18.10
CA THR A 108 2.07 8.40 -18.51
C THR A 108 0.81 9.00 -17.90
N ILE A 109 0.93 10.11 -17.16
CA ILE A 109 -0.20 10.83 -16.58
C ILE A 109 -0.23 12.24 -17.19
N VAL A 110 -1.39 12.61 -17.76
CA VAL A 110 -1.68 13.97 -18.27
C VAL A 110 -3.01 14.41 -17.67
N GLU A 111 -3.01 15.48 -16.88
CA GLU A 111 -4.22 16.01 -16.26
C GLU A 111 -5.05 16.82 -17.26
N ASN A 112 -6.37 16.71 -17.20
CA ASN A 112 -7.33 17.34 -18.13
C ASN A 112 -7.05 16.99 -19.59
N LEU A 113 -6.75 15.72 -19.85
CA LEU A 113 -6.35 15.22 -21.17
C LEU A 113 -7.44 15.46 -22.22
N GLN A 114 -8.73 15.34 -21.88
CA GLN A 114 -9.86 15.56 -22.79
C GLN A 114 -9.91 16.99 -23.35
N ASP A 115 -9.32 17.97 -22.66
CA ASP A 115 -9.22 19.35 -23.12
C ASP A 115 -7.98 19.57 -24.01
N GLN A 116 -7.06 18.62 -24.08
CA GLN A 116 -5.76 18.76 -24.70
C GLN A 116 -5.58 17.91 -25.97
N ILE A 117 -6.32 16.80 -26.09
CA ILE A 117 -6.28 15.93 -27.28
C ILE A 117 -7.70 15.63 -27.79
N PRO A 118 -7.88 15.33 -29.09
CA PRO A 118 -9.18 14.94 -29.62
C PRO A 118 -9.58 13.54 -29.10
N MET A 119 -10.82 13.44 -28.64
CA MET A 119 -11.44 12.14 -28.31
C MET A 119 -12.19 11.54 -29.50
N ASP A 120 -12.41 12.31 -30.53
CA ASP A 120 -12.92 11.91 -31.86
C ASP A 120 -12.06 12.61 -32.93
N PHE A 121 -11.50 11.82 -33.86
CA PHE A 121 -10.50 12.30 -34.82
C PHE A 121 -10.55 11.52 -36.14
N ASP A 122 -10.13 12.16 -37.22
CA ASP A 122 -10.06 11.63 -38.59
C ASP A 122 -8.63 11.66 -39.16
N TYR A 123 -7.61 11.76 -38.29
CA TYR A 123 -6.19 11.83 -38.63
C TYR A 123 -5.34 11.13 -37.60
N ASN A 124 -4.10 10.79 -37.95
CA ASN A 124 -3.15 10.20 -36.99
C ASN A 124 -2.39 11.29 -36.22
N PHE A 125 -2.11 11.08 -34.94
CA PHE A 125 -1.35 12.05 -34.17
C PHE A 125 -0.44 11.39 -33.11
N LEU A 126 0.66 12.07 -32.80
CA LEU A 126 1.52 11.80 -31.63
C LEU A 126 1.35 12.93 -30.62
N VAL A 127 1.34 12.58 -29.34
CA VAL A 127 1.27 13.56 -28.26
C VAL A 127 2.66 13.77 -27.65
N GLY A 128 3.03 15.02 -27.46
CA GLY A 128 4.32 15.39 -26.93
C GLY A 128 4.27 16.50 -25.90
N TYR A 129 5.33 16.55 -25.12
CA TYR A 129 5.54 17.54 -24.06
C TYR A 129 6.91 18.20 -24.21
N GLU A 130 6.98 19.50 -23.93
CA GLU A 130 8.22 20.26 -23.97
C GLU A 130 9.04 20.00 -22.69
N THR A 131 10.19 19.33 -22.83
CA THR A 131 11.10 19.04 -21.73
C THR A 131 12.55 19.18 -22.17
N ASN A 132 13.45 19.40 -21.22
CA ASN A 132 14.89 19.45 -21.46
C ASN A 132 15.59 18.11 -21.19
N SER A 133 14.84 17.03 -20.96
CA SER A 133 15.40 15.72 -20.67
C SER A 133 15.69 14.93 -21.94
N GLU A 134 16.95 14.63 -22.22
CA GLU A 134 17.43 13.83 -23.34
C GLU A 134 17.11 12.31 -23.22
N LEU A 135 16.33 11.91 -22.22
CA LEU A 135 15.99 10.50 -21.95
C LEU A 135 14.89 9.97 -22.86
N TYR A 136 14.17 10.84 -23.56
CA TYR A 136 12.97 10.52 -24.31
C TYR A 136 13.20 10.58 -25.82
N ASP A 137 12.47 9.76 -26.54
CA ASP A 137 12.30 9.92 -27.97
C ASP A 137 11.54 11.23 -28.27
N ALA A 138 11.76 11.83 -29.41
CA ALA A 138 11.24 13.15 -29.70
C ALA A 138 10.79 13.31 -31.16
N PHE A 139 10.05 14.37 -31.42
CA PHE A 139 9.67 14.74 -32.77
C PHE A 139 9.72 16.24 -32.97
N ASP A 140 10.09 16.63 -34.18
CA ASP A 140 10.09 18.00 -34.68
C ASP A 140 8.75 18.33 -35.34
N TYR A 141 8.31 19.58 -35.25
CA TYR A 141 7.02 20.05 -35.74
C TYR A 141 7.08 21.45 -36.32
N ASP A 142 6.23 21.74 -37.29
CA ASP A 142 6.16 23.04 -37.91
C ASP A 142 5.32 24.02 -37.08
N ILE A 143 5.99 24.83 -36.26
CA ILE A 143 5.37 25.81 -35.36
C ILE A 143 4.54 26.87 -36.14
N ASN A 144 4.85 27.13 -37.42
CA ASN A 144 4.14 28.08 -38.24
C ASN A 144 2.87 27.48 -38.88
N ASN A 145 2.74 26.15 -38.84
CA ASN A 145 1.62 25.42 -39.42
C ASN A 145 0.74 24.82 -38.31
N LYS A 146 0.23 25.71 -37.44
CA LYS A 146 -0.76 25.36 -36.43
C LYS A 146 -2.10 25.06 -37.08
N THR A 147 -2.71 23.94 -36.73
CA THR A 147 -4.05 23.58 -37.18
C THR A 147 -5.11 24.55 -36.62
N LYS A 148 -6.27 24.63 -37.28
CA LYS A 148 -7.36 25.53 -36.85
C LYS A 148 -8.30 24.89 -35.79
N ASP A 149 -7.98 23.70 -35.34
CA ASP A 149 -8.75 23.04 -34.29
C ASP A 149 -8.52 23.67 -32.90
N LYS A 150 -9.28 23.22 -31.90
CA LYS A 150 -9.18 23.73 -30.52
C LYS A 150 -7.92 23.27 -29.78
N PHE A 151 -7.21 22.26 -30.31
CA PHE A 151 -6.03 21.68 -29.69
C PHE A 151 -4.75 22.40 -30.15
N GLU A 152 -3.68 22.25 -29.35
CA GLU A 152 -2.37 22.74 -29.75
C GLU A 152 -1.68 21.72 -30.69
N SER A 153 -2.14 21.69 -31.96
CA SER A 153 -1.81 20.69 -32.97
C SER A 153 -1.06 21.33 -34.15
N TYR A 154 -0.05 20.62 -34.64
CA TYR A 154 0.90 21.06 -35.65
C TYR A 154 1.16 19.95 -36.66
N LYS A 155 1.67 20.29 -37.87
CA LYS A 155 2.20 19.28 -38.76
C LYS A 155 3.50 18.70 -38.18
N LEU A 156 3.59 17.37 -38.05
CA LEU A 156 4.82 16.68 -37.66
C LEU A 156 5.83 16.73 -38.83
N ILE A 157 7.09 17.04 -38.55
CA ILE A 157 8.16 17.11 -39.55
C ILE A 157 8.95 15.80 -39.54
N LYS A 158 9.47 15.39 -38.39
CA LYS A 158 10.35 14.22 -38.26
C LYS A 158 10.40 13.72 -36.83
N THR A 159 10.57 12.41 -36.68
CA THR A 159 10.80 11.74 -35.40
C THR A 159 12.28 11.44 -35.18
N TYR A 160 12.69 11.38 -33.92
CA TYR A 160 14.07 11.14 -33.51
C TYR A 160 14.11 10.21 -32.30
N MET A 161 15.00 9.26 -32.34
CA MET A 161 15.27 8.38 -31.19
C MET A 161 16.30 9.03 -30.29
N LYS A 162 15.93 9.40 -29.07
CA LYS A 162 16.79 9.98 -28.03
C LYS A 162 17.84 10.93 -28.60
N PRO A 163 17.42 12.06 -29.17
CA PRO A 163 18.35 12.99 -29.79
C PRO A 163 19.23 13.67 -28.74
N ASP A 164 20.45 14.08 -29.12
CA ASP A 164 21.39 14.79 -28.25
C ASP A 164 20.90 16.18 -27.80
N SER A 165 19.84 16.70 -28.39
CA SER A 165 19.23 17.97 -28.04
C SER A 165 17.74 17.96 -28.37
N LEU A 166 16.94 18.51 -27.46
CA LEU A 166 15.48 18.66 -27.61
C LEU A 166 15.04 20.10 -27.92
N VAL A 167 15.96 20.99 -28.23
CA VAL A 167 15.63 22.40 -28.51
C VAL A 167 14.71 22.51 -29.72
N GLY A 168 13.49 23.00 -29.49
CA GLY A 168 12.47 23.16 -30.54
C GLY A 168 11.69 21.88 -30.87
N MET A 169 11.91 20.78 -30.11
CA MET A 169 11.22 19.50 -30.27
C MET A 169 10.25 19.24 -29.14
N LEU A 170 9.32 18.30 -29.35
CA LEU A 170 8.49 17.70 -28.30
C LEU A 170 8.95 16.28 -28.01
N SER A 171 9.09 15.95 -26.73
CA SER A 171 9.31 14.57 -26.29
C SER A 171 8.03 13.77 -26.47
N PHE A 172 8.12 12.59 -27.06
CA PHE A 172 7.01 11.65 -27.12
C PHE A 172 6.69 11.12 -25.73
N ILE A 173 5.43 11.16 -25.35
CA ILE A 173 4.97 10.82 -24.00
C ILE A 173 4.18 9.52 -23.91
N GLY A 174 4.20 8.69 -24.96
CA GLY A 174 3.51 7.40 -24.97
C GLY A 174 2.01 7.50 -25.21
N ILE A 175 1.54 8.57 -25.87
CA ILE A 175 0.14 8.72 -26.29
C ILE A 175 0.08 8.99 -27.78
N CYS A 176 -0.76 8.25 -28.52
CA CYS A 176 -1.02 8.52 -29.91
C CYS A 176 -2.45 8.15 -30.33
N GLY A 177 -2.98 8.86 -31.31
CA GLY A 177 -4.24 8.51 -31.97
C GLY A 177 -3.97 7.85 -33.31
N ILE A 178 -4.51 6.67 -33.50
CA ILE A 178 -4.39 5.87 -34.71
C ILE A 178 -5.72 5.85 -35.43
N TYR A 179 -5.82 6.66 -36.51
CA TYR A 179 -6.97 6.68 -37.37
C TYR A 179 -6.88 5.61 -38.47
N ASP A 180 -5.73 5.55 -39.15
CA ASP A 180 -5.44 4.54 -40.17
C ASP A 180 -4.89 3.25 -39.52
N TYR A 181 -5.75 2.56 -38.77
CA TYR A 181 -5.39 1.35 -38.05
C TYR A 181 -4.93 0.22 -38.99
N LYS A 182 -5.38 0.19 -40.27
CA LYS A 182 -4.96 -0.88 -41.21
C LYS A 182 -3.48 -0.73 -41.55
N THR A 183 -3.07 0.45 -41.99
CA THR A 183 -1.65 0.76 -42.27
C THR A 183 -0.82 0.59 -41.00
N PHE A 184 -1.35 0.95 -39.83
CA PHE A 184 -0.69 0.73 -38.55
C PHE A 184 -0.35 -0.75 -38.33
N TRP A 185 -1.34 -1.66 -38.45
CA TRP A 185 -1.09 -3.09 -38.22
C TRP A 185 -0.19 -3.72 -39.27
N GLU A 186 -0.34 -3.36 -40.55
CA GLU A 186 0.59 -3.80 -41.60
C GLU A 186 2.05 -3.44 -41.28
N ASN A 187 2.29 -2.24 -40.80
CA ASN A 187 3.62 -1.79 -40.42
C ASN A 187 4.12 -2.43 -39.12
N MET A 188 3.23 -2.71 -38.16
CA MET A 188 3.58 -3.44 -36.95
C MET A 188 4.02 -4.87 -37.24
N HIS A 189 3.37 -5.57 -38.18
CA HIS A 189 3.83 -6.90 -38.65
C HIS A 189 5.20 -6.84 -39.30
N LYS A 190 5.44 -5.89 -40.20
CA LYS A 190 6.76 -5.68 -40.83
C LYS A 190 7.84 -5.38 -39.77
N ALA A 191 7.51 -4.56 -38.79
CA ALA A 191 8.42 -4.23 -37.70
C ALA A 191 8.75 -5.47 -36.84
N TYR A 192 7.78 -6.32 -36.56
CA TYR A 192 8.01 -7.56 -35.78
C TYR A 192 8.91 -8.55 -36.50
N GLU A 193 8.89 -8.61 -37.85
CA GLU A 193 9.77 -9.46 -38.66
C GLU A 193 11.20 -8.93 -38.74
N ASP A 194 11.42 -7.65 -38.52
CA ASP A 194 12.74 -7.02 -38.55
C ASP A 194 13.45 -7.20 -37.22
N GLU A 195 14.61 -7.90 -37.23
CA GLU A 195 15.45 -8.16 -36.04
C GLU A 195 15.77 -6.90 -35.22
N ARG A 196 15.83 -5.72 -35.86
CA ARG A 196 16.14 -4.44 -35.18
C ARG A 196 15.04 -4.04 -34.19
N PHE A 197 13.80 -4.48 -34.40
CA PHE A 197 12.63 -4.14 -33.56
C PHE A 197 12.30 -5.21 -32.49
N LYS A 198 13.10 -6.26 -32.37
CA LYS A 198 13.04 -7.19 -31.23
C LYS A 198 13.57 -6.56 -29.94
N THR A 199 13.80 -5.25 -29.95
CA THR A 199 14.12 -4.44 -28.79
C THR A 199 12.87 -3.80 -28.18
N PRO A 200 12.87 -3.37 -26.90
CA PRO A 200 11.66 -2.83 -26.25
C PRO A 200 11.23 -1.42 -26.72
N TYR A 201 11.65 -0.94 -27.88
CA TYR A 201 11.38 0.42 -28.36
C TYR A 201 10.25 0.44 -29.40
N ASP A 202 9.05 0.79 -28.99
CA ASP A 202 7.87 0.98 -29.85
C ASP A 202 7.98 2.19 -30.78
N PHE A 203 8.64 3.25 -30.33
CA PHE A 203 8.81 4.49 -31.11
C PHE A 203 9.65 4.28 -32.40
N LEU A 204 10.49 3.26 -32.43
CA LEU A 204 11.19 2.84 -33.66
C LEU A 204 10.25 2.65 -34.85
N VAL A 205 9.05 2.14 -34.62
CA VAL A 205 8.06 1.89 -35.66
C VAL A 205 7.64 3.20 -36.31
N TYR A 206 7.41 4.26 -35.53
CA TYR A 206 7.06 5.57 -36.06
C TYR A 206 8.24 6.26 -36.74
N HIS A 207 9.45 6.04 -36.23
CA HIS A 207 10.66 6.65 -36.76
C HIS A 207 11.08 6.04 -38.11
N GLU A 208 11.18 4.70 -38.21
CA GLU A 208 11.70 4.03 -39.39
C GLU A 208 10.71 3.98 -40.55
N TYR A 209 9.43 3.81 -40.25
CA TYR A 209 8.44 3.59 -41.30
C TYR A 209 7.67 4.84 -41.72
N GLN A 210 7.80 5.98 -40.99
CA GLN A 210 7.00 7.20 -41.22
C GLN A 210 5.57 6.82 -41.67
N MET A 211 4.89 6.08 -40.78
CA MET A 211 3.71 5.27 -41.09
C MET A 211 2.61 6.03 -41.82
N PHE A 212 2.61 7.36 -41.71
CA PHE A 212 1.50 8.15 -42.17
C PHE A 212 2.00 9.44 -42.84
N ASP A 213 1.49 9.73 -44.04
CA ASP A 213 1.81 10.95 -44.78
C ASP A 213 1.32 12.23 -44.09
N ASP A 214 0.27 12.15 -43.26
CA ASP A 214 -0.32 13.26 -42.51
C ASP A 214 -0.37 12.97 -40.99
N LEU A 215 0.81 12.81 -40.41
CA LEU A 215 0.94 12.63 -38.95
C LEU A 215 1.04 13.99 -38.25
N ARG A 216 0.17 14.21 -37.25
CA ARG A 216 0.15 15.48 -36.50
C ARG A 216 0.88 15.34 -35.16
N ALA A 217 1.46 16.44 -34.72
CA ALA A 217 2.04 16.62 -33.40
C ALA A 217 1.04 17.41 -32.54
N ILE A 218 0.63 16.84 -31.40
CA ILE A 218 -0.19 17.55 -30.42
C ILE A 218 0.66 17.82 -29.18
N LYS A 219 0.73 19.10 -28.80
CA LYS A 219 1.45 19.54 -27.60
C LYS A 219 0.51 19.60 -26.42
N VAL A 220 0.87 18.95 -25.31
CA VAL A 220 0.18 19.07 -24.02
C VAL A 220 0.93 19.99 -23.07
N ASN A 221 0.23 20.55 -22.10
CA ASN A 221 0.75 21.58 -21.19
C ASN A 221 1.22 21.00 -19.84
N ASN A 222 0.95 19.73 -19.56
CA ASN A 222 1.41 19.03 -18.38
C ASN A 222 1.65 17.55 -18.70
N TRP A 223 2.57 16.94 -17.97
CA TRP A 223 2.89 15.53 -18.06
C TRP A 223 3.65 15.07 -16.83
N THR A 224 3.40 13.84 -16.41
CA THR A 224 4.14 13.18 -15.36
C THR A 224 4.48 11.75 -15.79
N ASP A 225 5.78 11.46 -15.95
CA ASP A 225 6.29 10.11 -16.21
C ASP A 225 6.42 9.34 -14.90
N THR A 226 5.75 8.19 -14.80
CA THR A 226 5.85 7.27 -13.66
C THR A 226 6.60 5.97 -14.00
N GLY A 227 7.24 5.89 -15.16
CA GLY A 227 7.99 4.73 -15.64
C GLY A 227 9.35 4.53 -14.95
N ASN A 228 9.73 5.41 -14.02
CA ASN A 228 10.95 5.32 -13.25
C ASN A 228 10.79 5.85 -11.82
N ILE A 229 11.74 5.51 -10.91
CA ILE A 229 11.65 5.88 -9.48
C ILE A 229 11.62 7.38 -9.26
N ALA A 230 12.38 8.17 -10.04
CA ALA A 230 12.41 9.62 -9.88
C ALA A 230 11.05 10.24 -10.24
N GLY A 231 10.44 9.80 -11.33
CA GLY A 231 9.11 10.22 -11.76
C GLY A 231 8.01 9.86 -10.76
N VAL A 232 8.04 8.64 -10.20
CA VAL A 232 7.11 8.23 -9.13
C VAL A 232 7.26 9.14 -7.89
N LYS A 233 8.49 9.45 -7.48
CA LYS A 233 8.75 10.36 -6.36
C LYS A 233 8.22 11.78 -6.64
N GLU A 234 8.39 12.25 -7.87
CA GLU A 234 7.88 13.57 -8.28
C GLU A 234 6.35 13.58 -8.31
N ALA A 235 5.73 12.56 -8.90
CA ALA A 235 4.28 12.40 -8.92
C ALA A 235 3.69 12.42 -7.50
N ARG A 236 4.30 11.66 -6.57
CA ARG A 236 3.89 11.63 -5.15
C ARG A 236 4.02 12.99 -4.47
N LYS A 237 5.06 13.79 -4.80
CA LYS A 237 5.23 15.16 -4.26
C LYS A 237 4.17 16.14 -4.78
N LYS A 238 3.76 16.00 -6.04
CA LYS A 238 2.71 16.83 -6.65
C LYS A 238 1.33 16.51 -6.07
N CYS A 239 1.13 15.27 -5.64
CA CYS A 239 -0.13 14.83 -5.07
C CYS A 239 -0.33 15.45 -3.67
N LYS A 240 -1.33 16.34 -3.54
CA LYS A 240 -1.62 17.08 -2.29
C LYS A 240 -2.48 16.27 -1.30
N ASP A 241 -2.74 15.02 -1.58
CA ASP A 241 -3.57 14.18 -0.72
C ASP A 241 -2.87 13.89 0.61
N ASN A 242 -3.40 14.43 1.71
CA ASN A 242 -2.92 14.23 3.09
C ASN A 242 -3.19 12.82 3.65
N PHE A 243 -3.35 11.81 2.81
CA PHE A 243 -3.53 10.44 3.25
C PHE A 243 -2.18 9.77 3.51
N PHE A 244 -1.71 9.86 4.75
CA PHE A 244 -0.57 9.09 5.24
C PHE A 244 -1.01 7.64 5.49
N ILE A 245 -0.90 6.81 4.47
CA ILE A 245 -0.96 5.36 4.64
C ILE A 245 0.49 4.87 4.51
N LEU A 246 0.98 4.12 5.51
CA LEU A 246 2.27 3.44 5.41
C LEU A 246 2.22 2.49 4.20
N ASP A 247 2.95 2.86 3.14
CA ASP A 247 3.08 2.02 1.97
C ASP A 247 3.86 0.76 2.34
N LYS A 248 3.17 -0.37 2.40
CA LYS A 248 3.81 -1.69 2.44
C LYS A 248 4.04 -2.13 1.00
N ILE A 249 5.17 -2.79 0.76
CA ILE A 249 5.56 -3.20 -0.60
C ILE A 249 4.63 -4.29 -1.17
N ASP A 250 4.00 -5.09 -0.28
CA ASP A 250 3.13 -6.22 -0.59
C ASP A 250 1.64 -5.95 -0.35
N GLN A 251 1.29 -4.73 -0.01
CA GLN A 251 -0.08 -4.31 0.25
C GLN A 251 -0.32 -2.89 -0.27
N GLY A 252 -1.57 -2.58 -0.63
CA GLY A 252 -1.97 -1.26 -1.09
C GLY A 252 -3.39 -0.91 -0.67
N ILE A 253 -3.65 0.38 -0.49
CA ILE A 253 -5.01 0.91 -0.27
C ILE A 253 -5.25 1.97 -1.33
N PHE A 254 -6.29 1.76 -2.13
CA PHE A 254 -6.73 2.69 -3.16
C PHE A 254 -8.09 3.26 -2.81
N ILE A 255 -8.28 4.55 -3.05
CA ILE A 255 -9.57 5.23 -2.90
C ILE A 255 -9.98 5.75 -4.25
N ILE A 256 -11.08 5.22 -4.79
CA ILE A 256 -11.62 5.51 -6.11
C ILE A 256 -13.08 5.91 -5.97
N LYS A 257 -13.40 7.17 -6.30
CA LYS A 257 -14.75 7.71 -6.15
C LYS A 257 -15.24 7.50 -4.69
N ASP A 258 -16.21 6.64 -4.51
CA ASP A 258 -16.86 6.28 -3.26
C ASP A 258 -16.41 4.91 -2.70
N LYS A 259 -15.32 4.34 -3.22
CA LYS A 259 -14.84 3.00 -2.83
C LYS A 259 -13.44 3.03 -2.26
N VAL A 260 -13.21 2.14 -1.29
CA VAL A 260 -11.89 1.76 -0.80
C VAL A 260 -11.60 0.36 -1.30
N ILE A 261 -10.48 0.19 -2.00
CA ILE A 261 -10.01 -1.10 -2.54
C ILE A 261 -8.66 -1.41 -1.93
N LYS A 262 -8.58 -2.49 -1.16
CA LYS A 262 -7.34 -2.97 -0.52
C LYS A 262 -6.74 -4.10 -1.32
N PHE A 263 -5.45 -4.01 -1.58
CA PHE A 263 -4.64 -5.00 -2.28
C PHE A 263 -3.77 -5.79 -1.31
N PHE A 264 -3.67 -7.10 -1.54
CA PHE A 264 -2.80 -8.02 -0.82
C PHE A 264 -2.08 -8.93 -1.84
N ALA A 265 -0.76 -8.82 -1.93
CA ALA A 265 0.02 -9.59 -2.89
C ALA A 265 0.04 -11.10 -2.60
N LYS A 266 -0.04 -11.47 -1.31
CA LYS A 266 0.01 -12.86 -0.88
C LYS A 266 -1.35 -13.53 -1.02
N ASP A 267 -1.36 -14.67 -1.71
CA ASP A 267 -2.56 -15.51 -1.85
C ASP A 267 -3.09 -16.02 -0.51
N GLY A 268 -4.42 -16.13 -0.42
CA GLY A 268 -5.14 -16.62 0.76
C GLY A 268 -5.32 -15.60 1.88
N VAL A 269 -4.70 -14.42 1.81
CA VAL A 269 -4.89 -13.36 2.82
C VAL A 269 -6.33 -12.85 2.79
N VAL A 270 -6.87 -12.59 1.61
CA VAL A 270 -8.26 -12.10 1.48
C VAL A 270 -9.25 -13.13 1.99
N ASP A 271 -9.07 -14.42 1.66
CA ASP A 271 -9.94 -15.49 2.16
C ASP A 271 -9.94 -15.57 3.69
N ASN A 272 -8.77 -15.45 4.31
CA ASN A 272 -8.64 -15.41 5.76
C ASN A 272 -9.33 -14.17 6.34
N LEU A 273 -9.15 -13.00 5.73
CA LEU A 273 -9.80 -11.75 6.16
C LEU A 273 -11.32 -11.85 6.09
N ILE A 274 -11.87 -12.44 5.02
CA ILE A 274 -13.32 -12.68 4.87
C ILE A 274 -13.82 -13.66 5.93
N THR A 275 -13.07 -14.73 6.19
CA THR A 275 -13.42 -15.72 7.21
C THR A 275 -13.50 -15.07 8.59
N HIS A 276 -12.51 -14.26 8.96
CA HIS A 276 -12.53 -13.51 10.21
C HIS A 276 -13.64 -12.43 10.24
N TYR A 277 -13.80 -11.68 9.13
CA TYR A 277 -14.85 -10.67 8.98
C TYR A 277 -16.23 -11.22 9.33
N ASN A 278 -16.56 -12.44 8.92
CA ASN A 278 -17.84 -13.06 9.21
C ASN A 278 -18.14 -13.23 10.72
N LYS A 279 -17.11 -13.11 11.59
CA LYS A 279 -17.25 -13.15 13.05
C LYS A 279 -17.39 -11.77 13.69
N ILE A 280 -16.90 -10.73 13.03
CA ILE A 280 -16.86 -9.35 13.56
C ILE A 280 -17.57 -8.32 12.67
N ASN A 281 -18.30 -8.76 11.66
CA ASN A 281 -18.91 -7.91 10.62
C ASN A 281 -19.84 -6.83 11.17
N GLN A 282 -20.51 -7.09 12.30
CA GLN A 282 -21.38 -6.10 12.95
C GLN A 282 -20.62 -4.84 13.43
N PHE A 283 -19.30 -4.95 13.63
CA PHE A 283 -18.42 -3.86 14.06
C PHE A 283 -17.68 -3.20 12.90
N CYS A 284 -17.62 -3.86 11.74
CA CYS A 284 -16.79 -3.45 10.61
C CYS A 284 -17.62 -2.75 9.53
N GLN A 285 -16.90 -2.04 8.64
CA GLN A 285 -17.50 -1.57 7.40
C GLN A 285 -17.93 -2.77 6.54
N PRO A 286 -19.17 -2.77 6.01
CA PRO A 286 -19.63 -3.83 5.13
C PRO A 286 -18.75 -3.99 3.89
N ILE A 287 -18.27 -5.22 3.65
CA ILE A 287 -17.55 -5.57 2.43
C ILE A 287 -18.55 -5.63 1.29
N THR A 288 -18.33 -4.85 0.24
CA THR A 288 -19.22 -4.79 -0.93
C THR A 288 -18.81 -5.79 -2.01
N ASN A 289 -17.51 -6.07 -2.13
CA ASN A 289 -16.98 -7.05 -3.08
C ASN A 289 -15.57 -7.49 -2.67
N TYR A 290 -15.12 -8.63 -3.17
CA TYR A 290 -13.74 -9.10 -3.01
C TYR A 290 -13.33 -10.04 -4.15
N THR A 291 -12.03 -10.19 -4.33
CA THR A 291 -11.40 -11.11 -5.26
C THR A 291 -10.26 -11.85 -4.54
N LYS A 292 -9.49 -12.66 -5.25
CA LYS A 292 -8.36 -13.41 -4.69
C LYS A 292 -7.36 -12.51 -3.94
N ASN A 293 -7.09 -11.31 -4.49
CA ASN A 293 -6.05 -10.40 -3.97
C ASN A 293 -6.60 -9.04 -3.50
N PHE A 294 -7.90 -8.79 -3.64
CA PHE A 294 -8.50 -7.49 -3.32
C PHE A 294 -9.74 -7.62 -2.46
N LEU A 295 -9.92 -6.63 -1.59
CA LEU A 295 -11.10 -6.44 -0.75
C LEU A 295 -11.63 -5.03 -0.99
N CYS A 296 -12.95 -4.90 -1.21
CA CYS A 296 -13.60 -3.64 -1.52
C CYS A 296 -14.74 -3.35 -0.53
N TYR A 297 -14.83 -2.10 -0.10
CA TYR A 297 -15.95 -1.56 0.68
C TYR A 297 -16.18 -0.08 0.33
N ASP A 298 -17.36 0.44 0.67
CA ASP A 298 -17.68 1.83 0.41
C ASP A 298 -16.86 2.77 1.29
N PHE A 299 -16.42 3.89 0.73
CA PHE A 299 -15.76 4.94 1.48
C PHE A 299 -16.74 5.58 2.46
N ILE A 300 -16.33 5.73 3.71
CA ILE A 300 -17.10 6.46 4.72
C ILE A 300 -16.40 7.80 4.95
N ASP A 301 -17.14 8.88 4.76
CA ASP A 301 -16.72 10.21 5.17
C ASP A 301 -16.97 10.37 6.69
N ALA A 302 -16.09 9.77 7.47
CA ALA A 302 -16.11 9.80 8.92
C ALA A 302 -14.71 10.08 9.47
N ASP A 303 -14.68 10.70 10.63
CA ASP A 303 -13.42 11.02 11.30
C ASP A 303 -12.72 9.76 11.83
N ASN A 304 -11.41 9.75 11.74
CA ASN A 304 -10.61 8.77 12.47
C ASN A 304 -10.82 8.96 13.98
N ALA A 305 -11.08 7.87 14.70
CA ALA A 305 -11.43 7.91 16.12
C ALA A 305 -10.37 8.61 16.99
N ILE A 306 -9.09 8.52 16.62
CA ILE A 306 -7.99 9.16 17.36
C ILE A 306 -8.11 10.68 17.40
N ASN A 307 -8.62 11.31 16.32
CA ASN A 307 -8.75 12.76 16.22
C ASN A 307 -9.84 13.34 17.15
N ASN A 308 -10.80 12.52 17.52
CA ASN A 308 -11.97 12.93 18.29
C ASN A 308 -12.10 12.19 19.63
N MET A 309 -11.06 11.49 20.06
CA MET A 309 -11.10 10.72 21.30
C MET A 309 -10.98 11.62 22.54
N ASN A 310 -11.76 11.26 23.56
CA ASN A 310 -11.67 11.79 24.91
C ASN A 310 -12.00 10.67 25.91
N PRO A 311 -11.71 10.83 27.22
CA PRO A 311 -11.91 9.78 28.21
C PRO A 311 -13.32 9.21 28.27
N VAL A 312 -14.35 10.06 28.19
CA VAL A 312 -15.75 9.62 28.23
C VAL A 312 -16.13 8.80 27.00
N ARG A 313 -15.70 9.23 25.81
CA ARG A 313 -15.93 8.51 24.56
C ARG A 313 -15.16 7.19 24.55
N PHE A 314 -13.94 7.17 25.08
CA PHE A 314 -13.12 5.99 25.18
C PHE A 314 -13.77 4.90 26.06
N GLU A 315 -14.30 5.28 27.23
CA GLU A 315 -15.04 4.35 28.10
C GLU A 315 -16.31 3.82 27.43
N LYS A 316 -17.07 4.67 26.75
CA LYS A 316 -18.24 4.25 25.96
C LYS A 316 -17.86 3.28 24.85
N MET A 317 -16.74 3.50 24.17
CA MET A 317 -16.22 2.64 23.12
C MET A 317 -15.91 1.24 23.64
N LEU A 318 -15.15 1.14 24.73
CA LEU A 318 -14.81 -0.16 25.34
C LEU A 318 -16.06 -0.93 25.76
N ASN A 319 -17.01 -0.25 26.41
CA ASN A 319 -18.28 -0.87 26.83
C ASN A 319 -19.12 -1.30 25.61
N TYR A 320 -19.17 -0.49 24.54
CA TYR A 320 -19.88 -0.85 23.31
C TYR A 320 -19.38 -2.17 22.73
N PHE A 321 -18.07 -2.34 22.55
CA PHE A 321 -17.50 -3.57 21.99
C PHE A 321 -17.69 -4.76 22.92
N LYS A 322 -17.55 -4.58 24.24
CA LYS A 322 -17.79 -5.62 25.24
C LYS A 322 -19.25 -6.07 25.24
N ASP A 323 -20.18 -5.13 25.35
CA ASP A 323 -21.61 -5.43 25.52
C ASP A 323 -22.24 -6.02 24.23
N ASN A 324 -21.59 -5.83 23.08
CA ASN A 324 -21.96 -6.45 21.81
C ASN A 324 -21.12 -7.69 21.45
N GLY A 325 -20.31 -8.20 22.38
CA GLY A 325 -19.69 -9.54 22.30
C GLY A 325 -18.42 -9.64 21.49
N LEU A 326 -17.70 -8.53 21.22
CA LEU A 326 -16.43 -8.62 20.46
C LEU A 326 -15.42 -9.58 21.10
N TRP A 327 -15.34 -9.60 22.42
CA TRP A 327 -14.36 -10.37 23.21
C TRP A 327 -14.97 -11.57 23.95
N GLU A 328 -16.04 -12.15 23.44
CA GLU A 328 -16.63 -13.34 24.02
C GLU A 328 -15.69 -14.56 23.91
N SER A 329 -15.71 -15.40 24.97
CA SER A 329 -14.96 -16.66 24.97
C SER A 329 -15.44 -17.62 23.89
N GLN A 330 -14.52 -18.26 23.20
CA GLN A 330 -14.79 -19.16 22.08
C GLN A 330 -14.35 -20.59 22.38
N ASN A 331 -15.13 -21.56 21.89
CA ASN A 331 -14.83 -22.97 22.09
C ASN A 331 -13.86 -23.47 20.99
N VAL A 332 -12.57 -23.29 21.22
CA VAL A 332 -11.48 -23.76 20.37
C VAL A 332 -10.67 -24.80 21.15
N ASP A 333 -10.13 -25.81 20.50
CA ASP A 333 -9.24 -26.78 21.14
C ASP A 333 -8.08 -26.10 21.88
N ASN A 334 -7.97 -26.36 23.18
CA ASN A 334 -6.98 -25.69 24.03
C ASN A 334 -5.53 -25.98 23.61
N ASN A 335 -5.24 -27.17 23.09
CA ASN A 335 -3.89 -27.50 22.62
C ASN A 335 -3.54 -26.73 21.36
N LEU A 336 -4.49 -26.60 20.44
CA LEU A 336 -4.33 -25.77 19.25
C LEU A 336 -4.11 -24.31 19.63
N PHE A 337 -4.98 -23.77 20.50
CA PHE A 337 -4.87 -22.38 20.92
C PHE A 337 -3.53 -22.09 21.61
N ASN A 338 -3.08 -22.94 22.54
CA ASN A 338 -1.80 -22.76 23.24
C ASN A 338 -0.63 -22.79 22.26
N LYS A 339 -0.61 -23.71 21.29
CA LYS A 339 0.43 -23.76 20.25
C LYS A 339 0.46 -22.49 19.39
N CYS A 340 -0.72 -21.98 19.00
CA CYS A 340 -0.83 -20.73 18.24
C CYS A 340 -0.38 -19.54 19.08
N LYS A 341 -0.76 -19.49 20.36
CA LYS A 341 -0.36 -18.46 21.32
C LYS A 341 1.16 -18.38 21.49
N ASP A 342 1.82 -19.54 21.68
CA ASP A 342 3.27 -19.60 21.79
C ASP A 342 3.96 -19.10 20.52
N LYS A 343 3.52 -19.51 19.35
CA LYS A 343 4.08 -19.01 18.08
C LYS A 343 3.84 -17.53 17.89
N PHE A 344 2.64 -17.04 18.21
CA PHE A 344 2.24 -15.66 18.00
C PHE A 344 2.97 -14.67 18.91
N TYR A 345 3.09 -15.00 20.20
CA TYR A 345 3.72 -14.13 21.20
C TYR A 345 5.22 -14.37 21.34
N ILE A 346 5.67 -15.61 21.29
CA ILE A 346 7.05 -15.98 21.65
C ILE A 346 7.92 -16.06 20.41
N ASN A 347 7.69 -17.05 19.54
CA ASN A 347 8.61 -17.35 18.45
C ASN A 347 8.81 -16.14 17.54
N LYS A 348 7.70 -15.52 17.11
CA LYS A 348 7.74 -14.31 16.28
C LYS A 348 8.50 -13.16 16.94
N THR A 349 8.35 -12.97 18.26
CA THR A 349 9.02 -11.88 18.98
C THR A 349 10.51 -12.15 19.10
N LEU A 350 10.90 -13.37 19.46
CA LEU A 350 12.30 -13.77 19.55
C LEU A 350 13.02 -13.67 18.21
N ASP A 351 12.40 -14.12 17.12
CA ASP A 351 12.97 -13.98 15.77
C ASP A 351 13.25 -12.51 15.43
N ARG A 352 12.33 -11.61 15.78
CA ARG A 352 12.47 -10.18 15.52
C ARG A 352 13.48 -9.49 16.43
N VAL A 353 13.54 -9.89 17.68
CA VAL A 353 14.58 -9.42 18.63
C VAL A 353 15.97 -9.80 18.11
N ASN A 354 16.14 -11.03 17.65
CA ASN A 354 17.42 -11.49 17.13
C ASN A 354 17.86 -10.70 15.91
N GLN A 355 16.94 -10.43 14.96
CA GLN A 355 17.21 -9.55 13.81
C GLN A 355 17.65 -8.14 14.25
N PHE A 356 16.97 -7.56 15.25
CA PHE A 356 17.33 -6.24 15.77
C PHE A 356 18.68 -6.22 16.46
N LYS A 357 18.95 -7.20 17.33
CA LYS A 357 20.23 -7.32 18.04
C LYS A 357 21.41 -7.51 17.08
N GLU A 358 21.22 -8.34 16.06
CA GLU A 358 22.24 -8.57 15.01
C GLU A 358 22.54 -7.27 14.24
N PHE A 359 21.48 -6.55 13.81
CA PHE A 359 21.63 -5.31 13.03
C PHE A 359 22.36 -4.21 13.78
N TYR A 360 22.04 -4.03 15.09
CA TYR A 360 22.65 -2.97 15.92
C TYR A 360 23.83 -3.44 16.76
N ASN A 361 24.22 -4.71 16.64
CA ASN A 361 25.28 -5.34 17.47
C ASN A 361 25.03 -5.13 18.97
N ILE A 362 23.75 -5.33 19.40
CA ILE A 362 23.35 -5.16 20.80
C ILE A 362 23.59 -6.48 21.54
N ASN A 363 24.38 -6.41 22.63
CA ASN A 363 24.58 -7.50 23.56
C ASN A 363 23.88 -7.17 24.90
N GLU A 364 23.23 -8.16 25.50
CA GLU A 364 22.54 -8.01 26.79
C GLU A 364 23.34 -8.64 27.96
N ASP A 365 24.67 -8.69 27.83
CA ASP A 365 25.57 -9.31 28.83
C ASP A 365 25.95 -8.39 30.01
N LYS A 366 25.43 -7.14 30.01
CA LYS A 366 25.67 -6.14 31.03
C LYS A 366 24.39 -5.59 31.63
N ASP A 367 24.50 -5.11 32.87
CA ASP A 367 23.45 -4.30 33.48
C ASP A 367 23.22 -3.02 32.67
N ILE A 368 21.96 -2.59 32.53
CA ILE A 368 21.60 -1.38 31.82
C ILE A 368 20.62 -0.54 32.65
N TYR A 369 20.80 0.77 32.61
CA TYR A 369 19.83 1.70 33.18
C TYR A 369 18.95 2.26 32.06
N ILE A 370 17.63 2.12 32.20
CA ILE A 370 16.67 2.77 31.30
C ILE A 370 15.77 3.68 32.12
N ASN A 371 15.80 4.99 31.87
CA ASN A 371 15.11 6.01 32.67
C ASN A 371 15.37 5.82 34.17
N ASP A 372 16.65 5.70 34.54
CA ASP A 372 17.14 5.51 35.92
C ASP A 372 16.69 4.19 36.60
N VAL A 373 16.04 3.29 35.88
CA VAL A 373 15.68 1.94 36.35
C VAL A 373 16.79 0.96 35.98
N LEU A 374 17.43 0.37 36.98
CA LEU A 374 18.41 -0.69 36.76
C LEU A 374 17.72 -1.96 36.29
N ILE A 375 18.11 -2.46 35.14
CA ILE A 375 17.73 -3.78 34.62
C ILE A 375 18.97 -4.67 34.66
N PRO A 376 19.02 -5.63 35.56
CA PRO A 376 20.15 -6.55 35.69
C PRO A 376 20.32 -7.40 34.41
N LYS A 377 21.54 -7.77 34.08
CA LYS A 377 21.91 -8.50 32.84
C LYS A 377 21.19 -9.85 32.68
N GLU A 378 20.78 -10.48 33.75
CA GLU A 378 20.01 -11.72 33.72
C GLU A 378 18.58 -11.53 33.16
N TYR A 379 18.06 -10.28 33.14
CA TYR A 379 16.76 -9.96 32.55
C TYR A 379 16.92 -9.64 31.08
N THR A 380 17.41 -10.60 30.30
CA THR A 380 17.37 -10.54 28.84
C THR A 380 15.94 -10.63 28.34
N ILE A 381 15.67 -10.21 27.09
CA ILE A 381 14.34 -10.32 26.49
C ILE A 381 13.88 -11.80 26.51
N GLU A 382 14.77 -12.72 26.15
CA GLU A 382 14.49 -14.18 26.15
C GLU A 382 14.10 -14.69 27.52
N TYR A 383 14.85 -14.29 28.56
CA TYR A 383 14.56 -14.68 29.95
C TYR A 383 13.19 -14.12 30.37
N MET A 384 12.93 -12.85 30.16
CA MET A 384 11.66 -12.22 30.54
C MET A 384 10.46 -12.86 29.84
N ILE A 385 10.56 -13.20 28.56
CA ILE A 385 9.53 -13.94 27.83
C ILE A 385 9.34 -15.35 28.43
N SER A 386 10.44 -16.05 28.77
CA SER A 386 10.35 -17.36 29.40
C SER A 386 9.62 -17.31 30.77
N GLU A 387 9.89 -16.28 31.57
CA GLU A 387 9.19 -16.09 32.85
C GLU A 387 7.72 -15.73 32.66
N PHE A 388 7.42 -14.85 31.68
CA PHE A 388 6.05 -14.46 31.31
C PHE A 388 5.18 -15.69 31.00
N THR A 389 5.71 -16.69 30.28
CA THR A 389 4.97 -17.91 29.94
C THR A 389 4.63 -18.78 31.14
N LYS A 390 5.32 -18.60 32.28
CA LYS A 390 5.06 -19.32 33.52
C LYS A 390 3.95 -18.68 34.36
N SER A 391 3.60 -17.41 34.11
CA SER A 391 2.56 -16.70 34.84
C SER A 391 1.20 -17.38 34.75
N LYS A 392 0.38 -17.23 35.78
CA LYS A 392 -1.00 -17.75 35.78
C LYS A 392 -1.83 -17.14 34.66
N TYR A 393 -1.66 -15.84 34.38
CA TYR A 393 -2.38 -15.14 33.35
C TYR A 393 -2.14 -15.71 31.95
N TYR A 394 -0.87 -16.01 31.60
CA TYR A 394 -0.54 -16.64 30.33
C TYR A 394 -1.12 -18.05 30.21
N LYS A 395 -1.03 -18.85 31.26
CA LYS A 395 -1.53 -20.25 31.29
C LYS A 395 -3.05 -20.33 31.20
N GLU A 396 -3.76 -19.41 31.85
CA GLU A 396 -5.22 -19.39 31.95
C GLU A 396 -5.89 -18.66 30.80
N THR A 397 -5.13 -17.98 29.94
CA THR A 397 -5.65 -17.28 28.75
C THR A 397 -6.41 -18.26 27.84
N LYS A 398 -7.63 -17.86 27.45
CA LYS A 398 -8.54 -18.62 26.58
C LYS A 398 -8.69 -17.93 25.22
N CYS A 399 -9.08 -18.71 24.23
CA CYS A 399 -9.46 -18.18 22.95
C CYS A 399 -10.73 -17.33 23.04
N THR A 400 -10.73 -16.17 22.39
CA THR A 400 -11.84 -15.22 22.39
C THR A 400 -12.09 -14.66 20.97
N GLY A 401 -13.20 -13.97 20.79
CA GLY A 401 -13.32 -13.02 19.70
C GLY A 401 -12.22 -11.93 19.83
N TRP A 402 -11.85 -11.32 18.75
CA TRP A 402 -10.79 -10.32 18.70
C TRP A 402 -10.82 -9.52 17.38
N HIS A 403 -10.13 -8.41 17.34
CA HIS A 403 -9.87 -7.63 16.13
C HIS A 403 -8.44 -7.90 15.59
N GLY A 404 -7.48 -8.03 16.49
CA GLY A 404 -6.09 -8.35 16.20
C GLY A 404 -5.21 -7.15 15.83
N ASP A 405 -5.79 -5.97 15.58
CA ASP A 405 -5.09 -4.69 15.44
C ASP A 405 -5.95 -3.55 16.00
N PHE A 406 -6.42 -3.74 17.24
CA PHE A 406 -7.37 -2.88 17.92
C PHE A 406 -6.69 -1.60 18.41
N VAL A 407 -6.59 -0.62 17.52
CA VAL A 407 -6.00 0.71 17.74
C VAL A 407 -6.96 1.79 17.27
N LEU A 408 -6.87 3.00 17.85
CA LEU A 408 -7.74 4.13 17.47
C LEU A 408 -7.55 4.56 16.01
N ASP A 409 -6.36 4.36 15.45
CA ASP A 409 -6.06 4.65 14.04
C ASP A 409 -6.85 3.73 13.07
N ASN A 410 -7.26 2.53 13.53
CA ASN A 410 -8.06 1.57 12.77
C ASN A 410 -9.55 1.64 13.10
N MET A 411 -10.02 2.78 13.59
CA MET A 411 -11.42 3.01 13.92
C MET A 411 -11.91 4.32 13.34
N LEU A 412 -13.14 4.31 12.81
CA LEU A 412 -13.86 5.51 12.43
C LEU A 412 -14.96 5.81 13.46
N TRP A 413 -15.25 7.09 13.61
CA TRP A 413 -16.37 7.59 14.37
C TRP A 413 -17.33 8.35 13.45
N ASP A 414 -18.51 7.81 13.20
CA ASP A 414 -19.52 8.41 12.31
C ASP A 414 -20.47 9.40 13.03
N GLY A 415 -20.18 9.76 14.28
CA GLY A 415 -21.03 10.58 15.14
C GLY A 415 -21.96 9.77 16.06
N ASN A 416 -22.20 8.50 15.77
CA ASN A 416 -23.13 7.62 16.50
C ASN A 416 -22.47 6.32 16.98
N LYS A 417 -21.69 5.66 16.13
CA LYS A 417 -21.06 4.37 16.41
C LYS A 417 -19.58 4.35 15.99
N PHE A 418 -18.85 3.39 16.54
CA PHE A 418 -17.50 3.07 16.13
C PHE A 418 -17.53 1.99 15.04
N ILE A 419 -16.69 2.16 14.00
CA ILE A 419 -16.56 1.24 12.89
C ILE A 419 -15.12 0.78 12.84
N LEU A 420 -14.89 -0.53 12.93
CA LEU A 420 -13.56 -1.12 12.89
C LEU A 420 -13.09 -1.30 11.45
N LEU A 421 -11.81 -1.02 11.23
CA LEU A 421 -11.08 -1.21 9.98
C LEU A 421 -9.84 -2.07 10.24
N ASP A 422 -9.29 -2.69 9.20
CA ASP A 422 -7.96 -3.31 9.23
C ASP A 422 -7.77 -4.40 10.29
N TRP A 423 -8.78 -5.26 10.45
CA TRP A 423 -8.67 -6.44 11.30
C TRP A 423 -7.58 -7.39 10.78
N ARG A 424 -6.98 -8.14 11.69
CA ARG A 424 -5.92 -9.10 11.38
C ARG A 424 -6.49 -10.35 10.69
N GLU A 425 -5.72 -10.90 9.75
CA GLU A 425 -6.15 -12.11 9.01
C GLU A 425 -6.26 -13.36 9.89
N LYS A 426 -5.37 -13.52 10.90
CA LYS A 426 -5.32 -14.74 11.74
C LYS A 426 -4.44 -14.58 12.99
N PHE A 427 -4.70 -15.46 13.95
CA PHE A 427 -3.87 -15.71 15.14
C PHE A 427 -3.06 -17.00 14.94
N ASP A 428 -1.90 -16.92 14.29
CA ASP A 428 -1.11 -18.04 13.74
C ASP A 428 -1.96 -18.93 12.81
N ASN A 429 -2.40 -20.11 13.26
CA ASN A 429 -3.23 -21.01 12.45
C ASN A 429 -4.74 -20.93 12.77
N ILE A 430 -5.16 -20.07 13.68
CA ILE A 430 -6.57 -19.79 13.96
C ILE A 430 -6.98 -18.53 13.19
N ILE A 431 -7.97 -18.65 12.31
CA ILE A 431 -8.40 -17.54 11.45
C ILE A 431 -9.49 -16.73 12.14
N GLU A 432 -10.52 -17.37 12.66
CA GLU A 432 -11.74 -16.73 13.14
C GLU A 432 -11.60 -16.03 14.50
N TYR A 433 -10.69 -16.52 15.34
CA TYR A 433 -10.59 -16.15 16.76
C TYR A 433 -9.13 -15.96 17.17
N GLY A 434 -8.94 -15.34 18.33
CA GLY A 434 -7.60 -15.09 18.85
C GLY A 434 -7.57 -14.86 20.36
N ASP A 435 -6.89 -13.81 20.79
CA ASP A 435 -6.73 -13.44 22.19
C ASP A 435 -7.09 -11.95 22.37
N MET A 436 -8.15 -11.67 23.14
CA MET A 436 -8.55 -10.29 23.47
C MET A 436 -7.46 -9.50 24.18
N ASN A 437 -6.58 -10.19 24.91
CA ASN A 437 -5.47 -9.52 25.59
C ASN A 437 -4.51 -8.85 24.61
N TYR A 438 -4.39 -9.41 23.39
CA TYR A 438 -3.65 -8.77 22.32
C TYR A 438 -4.31 -7.47 21.87
N ASP A 439 -5.65 -7.43 21.77
CA ASP A 439 -6.39 -6.21 21.45
C ASP A 439 -6.16 -5.14 22.52
N PHE A 440 -6.24 -5.50 23.80
CA PHE A 440 -5.94 -4.58 24.90
C PHE A 440 -4.49 -4.11 24.90
N GLY A 441 -3.54 -5.01 24.60
CA GLY A 441 -2.13 -4.67 24.43
C GLY A 441 -1.88 -3.71 23.26
N LYS A 442 -2.57 -3.92 22.13
CA LYS A 442 -2.54 -3.01 20.96
C LYS A 442 -3.15 -1.65 21.26
N MET A 443 -4.27 -1.61 21.98
CA MET A 443 -4.87 -0.34 22.42
C MET A 443 -3.94 0.41 23.38
N ASN A 444 -3.34 -0.27 24.37
CA ASN A 444 -2.40 0.33 25.28
C ASN A 444 -1.13 0.83 24.58
N HIS A 445 -0.63 0.10 23.58
CA HIS A 445 0.44 0.54 22.69
C HIS A 445 0.07 1.86 22.00
N ASN A 446 -1.09 1.91 21.37
CA ASN A 446 -1.57 3.07 20.61
C ASN A 446 -1.78 4.31 21.51
N LEU A 447 -2.30 4.11 22.72
CA LEU A 447 -2.45 5.16 23.72
C LEU A 447 -1.09 5.65 24.27
N THR A 448 -0.04 4.84 24.22
CA THR A 448 1.29 5.25 24.69
C THR A 448 2.09 5.91 23.58
N PHE A 449 2.05 5.35 22.39
CA PHE A 449 2.80 5.81 21.23
C PHE A 449 2.05 5.43 19.95
N ASN A 450 1.40 6.39 19.34
CA ASN A 450 0.62 6.20 18.12
C ASN A 450 1.42 6.55 16.85
N PHE A 451 0.82 6.27 15.71
CA PHE A 451 1.43 6.54 14.40
C PHE A 451 1.75 8.02 14.18
N SER A 452 0.87 8.93 14.60
CA SER A 452 1.09 10.37 14.48
C SER A 452 2.30 10.83 15.30
N SER A 453 2.46 10.31 16.52
CA SER A 453 3.63 10.58 17.37
C SER A 453 4.93 10.11 16.73
N ALA A 454 4.91 8.95 16.06
CA ALA A 454 6.05 8.43 15.33
C ALA A 454 6.42 9.29 14.10
N CYS A 455 5.43 9.69 13.29
CA CYS A 455 5.64 10.49 12.08
C CYS A 455 6.10 11.93 12.38
N ASN A 456 5.74 12.48 13.54
CA ASN A 456 6.09 13.84 13.94
C ASN A 456 7.31 13.88 14.88
N ASP A 457 8.05 12.77 15.04
CA ASP A 457 9.23 12.67 15.91
C ASP A 457 8.97 13.13 17.35
N LEU A 458 7.75 12.86 17.89
CA LEU A 458 7.34 13.25 19.24
C LEU A 458 7.95 12.34 20.32
N PHE A 459 9.22 12.03 20.18
CA PHE A 459 9.96 11.23 21.14
C PHE A 459 11.43 11.64 21.18
N THR A 460 12.12 11.24 22.25
CA THR A 460 13.57 11.39 22.34
C THR A 460 14.21 10.10 22.82
N ILE A 461 15.43 9.85 22.35
CA ILE A 461 16.31 8.79 22.84
C ILE A 461 17.70 9.35 23.01
N LYS A 462 18.32 9.10 24.17
CA LYS A 462 19.69 9.50 24.48
C LYS A 462 20.41 8.31 25.12
N GLU A 463 21.52 7.92 24.52
CA GLU A 463 22.35 6.79 24.96
C GLU A 463 23.67 7.33 25.52
N TYR A 464 24.03 6.93 26.76
CA TYR A 464 25.26 7.32 27.44
C TYR A 464 25.86 6.07 28.11
N GLU A 465 26.80 5.40 27.45
CA GLU A 465 27.38 4.13 27.92
C GLU A 465 26.29 3.10 28.28
N ASP A 466 26.12 2.80 29.59
CA ASP A 466 25.11 1.83 30.08
C ASP A 466 23.78 2.51 30.49
N ASN A 467 23.61 3.82 30.23
CA ASN A 467 22.42 4.59 30.57
C ASN A 467 21.65 5.00 29.30
N VAL A 468 20.37 4.72 29.24
CA VAL A 468 19.49 5.09 28.15
C VAL A 468 18.29 5.87 28.69
N TYR A 469 18.06 7.05 28.12
CA TYR A 469 16.89 7.87 28.44
C TYR A 469 15.95 7.91 27.23
N VAL A 470 14.72 7.50 27.45
CA VAL A 470 13.67 7.53 26.45
C VAL A 470 12.48 8.34 26.96
N SER A 471 11.92 9.19 26.11
CA SER A 471 10.71 9.91 26.45
C SER A 471 9.79 10.05 25.22
N ILE A 472 8.49 10.13 25.49
CA ILE A 472 7.45 10.31 24.49
C ILE A 472 6.61 11.50 24.92
N LEU A 473 6.32 12.37 23.98
CA LEU A 473 5.36 13.44 24.17
C LEU A 473 3.95 12.89 23.83
N ALA A 474 3.07 12.93 24.81
CA ALA A 474 1.69 12.49 24.67
C ALA A 474 0.72 13.50 25.28
N ASP A 475 -0.49 13.58 24.75
CA ASP A 475 -1.55 14.44 25.25
C ASP A 475 -2.08 13.95 26.61
N ASN A 476 -2.55 14.86 27.46
CA ASN A 476 -3.05 14.52 28.80
C ASN A 476 -4.21 13.52 28.79
N TYR A 477 -5.12 13.61 27.81
CA TYR A 477 -6.27 12.71 27.73
C TYR A 477 -5.85 11.24 27.56
N VAL A 478 -4.66 10.99 27.01
CA VAL A 478 -4.09 9.64 26.81
C VAL A 478 -3.88 8.94 28.14
N TYR A 479 -3.34 9.64 29.15
CA TYR A 479 -3.14 9.09 30.50
C TYR A 479 -4.47 8.71 31.15
N GLU A 480 -5.51 9.52 30.97
CA GLU A 480 -6.86 9.21 31.47
C GLU A 480 -7.43 7.98 30.76
N CYS A 481 -7.30 7.90 29.43
CA CYS A 481 -7.73 6.72 28.65
C CYS A 481 -7.00 5.45 29.09
N ARG A 482 -5.70 5.51 29.37
CA ARG A 482 -4.95 4.36 29.90
C ARG A 482 -5.44 3.91 31.28
N ASN A 483 -5.77 4.85 32.17
CA ASN A 483 -6.37 4.53 33.47
C ASN A 483 -7.76 3.91 33.32
N ILE A 484 -8.54 4.34 32.34
CA ILE A 484 -9.84 3.74 32.00
C ILE A 484 -9.63 2.32 31.48
N LEU A 485 -8.68 2.10 30.54
CA LEU A 485 -8.36 0.77 30.03
C LEU A 485 -7.93 -0.17 31.17
N LYS A 486 -7.07 0.31 32.07
CA LYS A 486 -6.66 -0.45 33.27
C LYS A 486 -7.87 -0.93 34.07
N ARG A 487 -8.72 0.01 34.52
CA ARG A 487 -9.92 -0.33 35.28
C ARG A 487 -10.84 -1.27 34.50
N PHE A 488 -11.00 -1.05 33.19
CA PHE A 488 -11.84 -1.85 32.33
C PHE A 488 -11.40 -3.32 32.29
N VAL A 489 -10.12 -3.61 32.07
CA VAL A 489 -9.61 -5.00 32.00
C VAL A 489 -9.62 -5.68 33.37
N GLU A 490 -9.24 -4.96 34.43
CA GLU A 490 -9.22 -5.49 35.81
C GLU A 490 -10.64 -5.80 36.31
N THR A 491 -11.60 -4.89 36.07
CA THR A 491 -12.96 -5.05 36.58
C THR A 491 -13.81 -6.05 35.79
N ASN A 492 -13.70 -6.05 34.45
CA ASN A 492 -14.59 -6.86 33.62
C ASN A 492 -14.05 -8.26 33.33
N TYR A 493 -12.72 -8.44 33.35
CA TYR A 493 -12.08 -9.69 32.93
C TYR A 493 -11.18 -10.30 34.01
N ASN A 494 -10.97 -9.62 35.13
CA ASN A 494 -10.05 -10.03 36.19
C ASN A 494 -8.62 -10.31 35.69
N ILE A 495 -8.14 -9.47 34.77
CA ILE A 495 -6.81 -9.58 34.17
C ILE A 495 -5.93 -8.47 34.75
N SER A 496 -4.72 -8.82 35.22
CA SER A 496 -3.75 -7.82 35.68
C SER A 496 -3.37 -6.88 34.53
N TYR A 497 -3.34 -5.57 34.79
CA TYR A 497 -2.89 -4.62 33.81
C TYR A 497 -1.40 -4.74 33.49
N ASP A 498 -0.59 -5.29 34.41
CA ASP A 498 0.81 -5.61 34.14
C ASP A 498 0.97 -6.74 33.12
N TYR A 499 0.03 -7.68 33.05
CA TYR A 499 -0.04 -8.66 31.98
C TYR A 499 -0.29 -7.98 30.61
N ILE A 500 -1.20 -7.01 30.55
CA ILE A 500 -1.45 -6.22 29.33
C ILE A 500 -0.24 -5.35 28.96
N ASN A 501 0.44 -4.75 29.93
CA ASN A 501 1.67 -4.00 29.71
C ASN A 501 2.77 -4.88 29.11
N PHE A 502 2.90 -6.13 29.56
CA PHE A 502 3.87 -7.06 29.00
C PHE A 502 3.55 -7.39 27.52
N ILE A 503 2.28 -7.63 27.19
CA ILE A 503 1.83 -7.83 25.80
C ILE A 503 2.07 -6.57 24.97
N THR A 504 1.84 -5.39 25.52
CA THR A 504 2.18 -4.10 24.87
C THR A 504 3.66 -4.04 24.50
N ALA A 505 4.52 -4.43 25.43
CA ALA A 505 5.96 -4.47 25.21
C ALA A 505 6.35 -5.50 24.13
N ILE A 506 5.69 -6.67 24.09
CA ILE A 506 5.81 -7.63 22.98
C ILE A 506 5.47 -6.97 21.64
N CYS A 507 4.40 -6.15 21.59
CA CYS A 507 4.04 -5.41 20.36
C CYS A 507 5.16 -4.47 19.93
N TRP A 508 5.70 -3.64 20.83
CA TRP A 508 6.79 -2.71 20.53
C TRP A 508 8.04 -3.42 20.02
N ILE A 509 8.51 -4.42 20.74
CA ILE A 509 9.69 -5.20 20.37
C ILE A 509 9.49 -5.90 19.03
N SER A 510 8.30 -6.46 18.79
CA SER A 510 7.98 -7.08 17.50
C SER A 510 7.94 -6.08 16.32
N MET A 511 7.89 -4.79 16.57
CA MET A 511 7.91 -3.76 15.52
C MET A 511 9.33 -3.28 15.17
N THR A 512 10.33 -3.55 15.99
CA THR A 512 11.70 -3.03 15.80
C THR A 512 12.28 -3.31 14.41
N PRO A 513 12.16 -4.50 13.79
CA PRO A 513 12.73 -4.74 12.46
C PRO A 513 12.05 -3.97 11.32
N LEU A 514 10.87 -3.41 11.57
CA LEU A 514 10.16 -2.63 10.55
C LEU A 514 10.75 -1.22 10.35
N TYR A 515 11.61 -0.78 11.27
CA TYR A 515 12.13 0.60 11.34
C TYR A 515 13.66 0.66 11.49
N PHE A 516 14.41 -0.32 10.99
CA PHE A 516 15.87 -0.44 11.22
C PHE A 516 16.69 0.83 10.96
N LEU A 517 16.29 1.64 10.01
CA LEU A 517 17.01 2.89 9.67
C LEU A 517 16.47 4.13 10.41
N ASN A 518 15.55 3.96 11.35
CA ASN A 518 14.91 5.05 12.09
C ASN A 518 15.25 4.93 13.59
N PRO A 519 15.54 6.04 14.31
CA PRO A 519 15.70 6.03 15.78
C PRO A 519 14.55 5.37 16.53
N LEU A 520 13.36 5.36 15.93
CA LEU A 520 12.16 4.72 16.47
C LEU A 520 12.38 3.25 16.85
N CYS A 521 13.16 2.47 16.09
CA CYS A 521 13.40 1.07 16.41
C CYS A 521 14.11 0.90 17.75
N LYS A 522 15.08 1.77 18.08
CA LYS A 522 15.76 1.78 19.39
C LYS A 522 14.82 2.20 20.52
N LEU A 523 14.00 3.24 20.28
CA LEU A 523 12.97 3.65 21.24
C LEU A 523 12.08 2.46 21.62
N LEU A 524 11.52 1.77 20.59
CA LEU A 524 10.63 0.63 20.79
C LEU A 524 11.31 -0.53 21.54
N PHE A 525 12.60 -0.77 21.26
CA PHE A 525 13.38 -1.79 21.97
C PHE A 525 13.56 -1.45 23.45
N TYR A 526 14.06 -0.26 23.77
CA TYR A 526 14.35 0.12 25.16
C TYR A 526 13.07 0.32 25.98
N MET A 527 12.04 0.91 25.41
CA MET A 527 10.72 0.99 26.08
C MET A 527 10.14 -0.39 26.31
N GLY A 528 10.21 -1.26 25.31
CA GLY A 528 9.75 -2.64 25.41
C GLY A 528 10.48 -3.39 26.52
N LYS A 529 11.83 -3.29 26.57
CA LYS A 529 12.64 -3.94 27.61
C LYS A 529 12.30 -3.43 29.02
N LEU A 530 12.20 -2.11 29.18
CA LEU A 530 11.83 -1.51 30.47
C LEU A 530 10.44 -1.95 30.92
N THR A 531 9.47 -1.90 30.02
CA THR A 531 8.08 -2.28 30.34
C THR A 531 7.96 -3.77 30.65
N MET A 532 8.64 -4.67 29.90
CA MET A 532 8.68 -6.09 30.20
C MET A 532 9.24 -6.35 31.61
N TYR A 533 10.36 -5.69 31.94
CA TYR A 533 10.99 -5.84 33.25
C TYR A 533 10.06 -5.42 34.38
N GLN A 534 9.52 -4.20 34.32
CA GLN A 534 8.64 -3.67 35.35
C GLN A 534 7.38 -4.51 35.51
N SER A 535 6.73 -4.88 34.41
CA SER A 535 5.53 -5.71 34.43
C SER A 535 5.77 -7.10 35.00
N LEU A 536 6.92 -7.72 34.67
CA LEU A 536 7.27 -9.04 35.19
C LEU A 536 7.49 -9.01 36.71
N ILE A 537 8.19 -7.98 37.22
CA ILE A 537 8.41 -7.80 38.65
C ILE A 537 7.09 -7.59 39.41
N ASN A 538 6.17 -6.80 38.82
CA ASN A 538 4.86 -6.54 39.45
C ASN A 538 3.98 -7.80 39.44
N MET A 539 3.89 -8.51 38.30
CA MET A 539 3.14 -9.79 38.24
C MET A 539 3.62 -10.82 39.25
N LYS A 540 4.95 -10.96 39.46
CA LYS A 540 5.51 -11.85 40.48
C LYS A 540 5.05 -11.46 41.89
N LYS A 541 4.98 -10.16 42.23
CA LYS A 541 4.47 -9.69 43.52
C LYS A 541 2.96 -9.91 43.70
N GLU A 542 2.19 -9.98 42.63
CA GLU A 542 0.76 -10.29 42.67
C GLU A 542 0.50 -11.81 42.85
N GLU A 543 1.45 -12.65 42.45
CA GLU A 543 1.35 -14.11 42.55
C GLU A 543 1.86 -14.65 43.88
N ASP A 544 2.76 -13.90 44.59
CA ASP A 544 3.24 -14.18 45.96
C ASP A 544 2.20 -13.74 47.01
#